data_dd047a032146af6f111d262ac9754815
#
_entry.id   dd047a032146af6f111d262ac9754815
#
_cell.length_a   1.000
_cell.length_b   1.000
_cell.length_c   1.000
_cell.angle_alpha   90.00
_cell.angle_beta   90.00
_cell.angle_gamma   90.00
#
_symmetry.space_group_name_H-M   'P 1'
#
loop_
_entity.id
_entity.type
_entity.pdbx_description
1 polymer ?
#
loop_
_entity_poly.entity_id
_entity_poly.type
_entity_poly.pdbx_seq_one_letter_code
_entity_poly.pdbx_strand_id
1 'polypeptide(L)'
;MGRLLLSIAALLVGVSGAAFGQTSLVSEIAPGGKLRVGMIAITVLGGVAEPVAAFVGQKLGAAVEPVMYPNPEAYLQSFGKAEWDIAIGPRVLAPTDKADSTANLWAISLVYVAAPGTEFPDIASVDKAGVRIGTIRGAPSDRVLTREIKAAEIVRIPLSPTIAADAADLLRSRKADVFGADSGVGYPAADALTGARIVPGAFGTVLVAAALPKGRSPAAQALLATLVEEARQTGVVQKAIDAKGLKGVN
;
A
#
# COMPACT_ATOMS: atom_id res chain seq x y z
N MET A 1 -13.24 33.66 73.27
CA MET A 1 -12.44 32.61 72.64
C MET A 1 -13.31 31.97 71.54
N GLY A 2 -13.27 32.51 70.32
CA GLY A 2 -14.05 32.04 69.18
C GLY A 2 -13.12 31.36 68.15
N ARG A 3 -13.36 30.10 67.83
CA ARG A 3 -12.67 29.36 66.82
C ARG A 3 -13.36 29.54 65.43
N LEU A 4 -12.69 30.23 64.57
CA LEU A 4 -13.09 30.39 63.15
C LEU A 4 -12.74 29.08 62.41
N LEU A 5 -13.76 28.35 61.87
CA LEU A 5 -13.60 27.22 60.98
C LEU A 5 -13.59 27.75 59.54
N LEU A 6 -12.44 27.79 58.93
CA LEU A 6 -12.32 27.99 57.45
C LEU A 6 -12.68 26.69 56.74
N SER A 7 -13.78 26.68 56.01
CA SER A 7 -14.13 25.64 55.09
C SER A 7 -13.39 25.87 53.75
N ILE A 8 -12.45 25.01 53.41
CA ILE A 8 -11.80 24.98 52.12
C ILE A 8 -12.71 24.17 51.18
N ALA A 9 -13.43 24.86 50.31
CA ALA A 9 -14.13 24.24 49.19
C ALA A 9 -13.10 23.90 48.08
N ALA A 10 -12.76 22.64 47.93
CA ALA A 10 -11.94 22.17 46.84
C ALA A 10 -12.77 22.20 45.55
N LEU A 11 -12.36 23.07 44.63
CA LEU A 11 -12.93 23.18 43.28
C LEU A 11 -12.37 22.02 42.41
N LEU A 12 -13.14 20.94 42.29
CA LEU A 12 -12.92 19.89 41.31
C LEU A 12 -13.44 20.39 39.95
N VAL A 13 -12.64 21.13 39.20
CA VAL A 13 -12.93 21.48 37.80
C VAL A 13 -12.34 20.40 36.89
N GLY A 14 -13.20 19.69 36.33
CA GLY A 14 -13.35 18.81 35.23
C GLY A 14 -12.18 18.52 34.27
N VAL A 15 -11.75 17.27 34.27
CA VAL A 15 -11.01 16.62 33.17
C VAL A 15 -12.02 15.85 32.30
N SER A 16 -13.14 16.46 31.93
CA SER A 16 -14.18 15.75 31.12
C SER A 16 -14.18 16.11 29.65
N GLY A 17 -13.50 17.17 29.21
CA GLY A 17 -13.57 17.64 27.84
C GLY A 17 -12.72 16.83 26.84
N ALA A 18 -11.58 16.27 27.26
CA ALA A 18 -10.69 15.57 26.37
C ALA A 18 -11.22 14.16 25.98
N ALA A 19 -11.92 13.49 26.88
CA ALA A 19 -12.46 12.15 26.63
C ALA A 19 -13.62 12.16 25.62
N PHE A 20 -14.48 13.15 25.63
CA PHE A 20 -15.60 13.28 24.70
C PHE A 20 -15.12 13.62 23.29
N GLY A 21 -14.09 14.46 23.13
CA GLY A 21 -13.51 14.79 21.82
C GLY A 21 -12.83 13.58 21.16
N GLN A 22 -12.14 12.76 21.94
CA GLN A 22 -11.43 11.59 21.45
C GLN A 22 -12.39 10.46 21.03
N THR A 23 -13.46 10.24 21.78
CA THR A 23 -14.52 9.26 21.45
C THR A 23 -15.23 9.64 20.15
N SER A 24 -15.46 10.92 19.87
CA SER A 24 -16.07 11.38 18.62
C SER A 24 -15.18 11.15 17.40
N LEU A 25 -13.86 11.39 17.51
CA LEU A 25 -12.90 11.16 16.42
C LEU A 25 -12.70 9.68 16.09
N VAL A 26 -12.62 8.83 17.13
CA VAL A 26 -12.57 7.38 16.94
C VAL A 26 -13.83 6.89 16.23
N SER A 27 -15.02 7.35 16.64
CA SER A 27 -16.29 6.98 15.99
C SER A 27 -16.40 7.48 14.55
N GLU A 28 -15.69 8.55 14.18
CA GLU A 28 -15.62 9.04 12.81
C GLU A 28 -14.79 8.11 11.92
N ILE A 29 -13.69 7.53 12.42
CA ILE A 29 -12.82 6.62 11.68
C ILE A 29 -13.32 5.17 11.77
N ALA A 30 -13.80 4.75 12.95
CA ALA A 30 -14.22 3.38 13.25
C ALA A 30 -15.64 3.38 13.86
N PRO A 31 -16.68 3.60 13.05
CA PRO A 31 -18.06 3.70 13.54
C PRO A 31 -18.50 2.38 14.19
N GLY A 32 -19.13 2.50 15.35
CA GLY A 32 -19.59 1.35 16.14
C GLY A 32 -18.49 0.45 16.68
N GLY A 33 -17.24 0.96 16.79
CA GLY A 33 -16.09 0.18 17.28
C GLY A 33 -15.55 -0.84 16.28
N LYS A 34 -15.89 -0.68 15.00
CA LYS A 34 -15.42 -1.50 13.87
C LYS A 34 -14.65 -0.65 12.90
N LEU A 35 -13.53 -1.17 12.40
CA LEU A 35 -12.69 -0.53 11.40
C LEU A 35 -12.64 -1.42 10.15
N ARG A 36 -13.45 -1.08 9.15
CA ARG A 36 -13.38 -1.76 7.85
C ARG A 36 -12.21 -1.21 7.07
N VAL A 37 -11.30 -2.10 6.66
CA VAL A 37 -10.05 -1.69 5.99
C VAL A 37 -10.00 -2.25 4.57
N GLY A 38 -10.11 -1.38 3.57
CA GLY A 38 -9.99 -1.74 2.15
C GLY A 38 -8.54 -2.03 1.78
N MET A 39 -8.27 -3.22 1.24
CA MET A 39 -6.92 -3.68 0.87
C MET A 39 -6.95 -4.53 -0.41
N ILE A 40 -5.82 -4.59 -1.13
CA ILE A 40 -5.67 -5.45 -2.29
C ILE A 40 -5.09 -6.80 -1.85
N ALA A 41 -5.69 -7.91 -2.28
CA ALA A 41 -5.32 -9.29 -1.94
C ALA A 41 -4.04 -9.76 -2.66
N ILE A 42 -2.96 -8.98 -2.57
CA ILE A 42 -1.63 -9.27 -3.14
C ILE A 42 -0.60 -9.20 -2.00
N THR A 43 0.32 -10.15 -1.93
CA THR A 43 1.23 -10.35 -0.77
C THR A 43 2.02 -9.08 -0.41
N VAL A 44 2.58 -8.36 -1.37
CA VAL A 44 3.36 -7.13 -1.12
C VAL A 44 2.48 -5.93 -0.71
N LEU A 45 1.17 -6.04 -0.86
CA LEU A 45 0.18 -5.06 -0.44
C LEU A 45 -0.58 -5.55 0.80
N GLY A 46 -1.51 -6.48 0.65
CA GLY A 46 -2.33 -7.01 1.74
C GLY A 46 -1.52 -7.63 2.86
N GLY A 47 -0.47 -8.40 2.54
CA GLY A 47 0.39 -9.04 3.54
C GLY A 47 1.14 -8.09 4.46
N VAL A 48 1.38 -6.83 4.03
CA VAL A 48 1.95 -5.76 4.87
C VAL A 48 0.84 -4.89 5.46
N ALA A 49 -0.26 -4.68 4.73
CA ALA A 49 -1.37 -3.84 5.17
C ALA A 49 -2.14 -4.44 6.37
N GLU A 50 -2.32 -5.76 6.43
CA GLU A 50 -3.02 -6.43 7.53
C GLU A 50 -2.41 -6.15 8.92
N PRO A 51 -1.10 -6.31 9.16
CA PRO A 51 -0.47 -5.93 10.43
C PRO A 51 -0.60 -4.44 10.75
N VAL A 52 -0.52 -3.57 9.75
CA VAL A 52 -0.72 -2.11 9.93
C VAL A 52 -2.18 -1.82 10.30
N ALA A 53 -3.14 -2.44 9.64
CA ALA A 53 -4.56 -2.33 9.97
C ALA A 53 -4.85 -2.79 11.41
N ALA A 54 -4.26 -3.93 11.82
CA ALA A 54 -4.38 -4.45 13.18
C ALA A 54 -3.82 -3.46 14.22
N PHE A 55 -2.65 -2.87 13.93
CA PHE A 55 -2.04 -1.83 14.78
C PHE A 55 -2.98 -0.61 14.91
N VAL A 56 -3.51 -0.10 13.80
CA VAL A 56 -4.42 1.05 13.80
C VAL A 56 -5.70 0.72 14.58
N GLY A 57 -6.29 -0.45 14.35
CA GLY A 57 -7.47 -0.92 15.09
C GLY A 57 -7.22 -1.00 16.59
N GLN A 58 -6.09 -1.56 17.01
CA GLN A 58 -5.69 -1.63 18.43
C GLN A 58 -5.59 -0.24 19.06
N LYS A 59 -4.97 0.71 18.36
CA LYS A 59 -4.81 2.09 18.84
C LYS A 59 -6.16 2.82 18.95
N LEU A 60 -7.09 2.51 18.06
CA LEU A 60 -8.46 3.07 18.08
C LEU A 60 -9.40 2.32 19.04
N GLY A 61 -8.99 1.17 19.60
CA GLY A 61 -9.88 0.29 20.37
C GLY A 61 -11.00 -0.31 19.51
N ALA A 62 -10.76 -0.52 18.22
CA ALA A 62 -11.74 -0.99 17.25
C ALA A 62 -11.38 -2.37 16.70
N ALA A 63 -12.39 -3.21 16.47
CA ALA A 63 -12.23 -4.47 15.79
C ALA A 63 -11.98 -4.25 14.29
N VAL A 64 -10.92 -4.83 13.73
CA VAL A 64 -10.59 -4.71 12.31
C VAL A 64 -11.38 -5.71 11.48
N GLU A 65 -12.05 -5.22 10.44
CA GLU A 65 -12.75 -6.01 9.43
C GLU A 65 -12.07 -5.79 8.06
N PRO A 66 -11.27 -6.74 7.57
CA PRO A 66 -10.62 -6.63 6.27
C PRO A 66 -11.65 -6.66 5.11
N VAL A 67 -11.54 -5.71 4.18
CA VAL A 67 -12.29 -5.69 2.92
C VAL A 67 -11.29 -5.91 1.78
N MET A 68 -11.22 -7.16 1.30
CA MET A 68 -10.20 -7.60 0.35
C MET A 68 -10.68 -7.44 -1.09
N TYR A 69 -9.91 -6.72 -1.91
CA TYR A 69 -10.16 -6.57 -3.34
C TYR A 69 -9.22 -7.47 -4.14
N PRO A 70 -9.73 -8.24 -5.11
CA PRO A 70 -8.93 -9.24 -5.84
C PRO A 70 -7.87 -8.62 -6.76
N ASN A 71 -8.02 -7.37 -7.13
CA ASN A 71 -7.13 -6.68 -8.05
C ASN A 71 -7.18 -5.15 -7.87
N PRO A 72 -6.20 -4.41 -8.45
CA PRO A 72 -6.15 -2.95 -8.37
C PRO A 72 -7.39 -2.23 -8.94
N GLU A 73 -8.04 -2.80 -9.95
CA GLU A 73 -9.23 -2.20 -10.57
C GLU A 73 -10.43 -2.24 -9.62
N ALA A 74 -10.71 -3.39 -9.01
CA ALA A 74 -11.77 -3.54 -8.01
C ALA A 74 -11.53 -2.60 -6.80
N TYR A 75 -10.27 -2.49 -6.34
CA TYR A 75 -9.90 -1.56 -5.29
C TYR A 75 -10.17 -0.10 -5.69
N LEU A 76 -9.75 0.32 -6.90
CA LEU A 76 -10.02 1.67 -7.40
C LEU A 76 -11.52 1.96 -7.50
N GLN A 77 -12.31 0.98 -7.93
CA GLN A 77 -13.77 1.12 -8.05
C GLN A 77 -14.50 1.19 -6.70
N SER A 78 -13.87 0.82 -5.59
CA SER A 78 -14.47 0.88 -4.26
C SER A 78 -14.53 2.30 -3.68
N PHE A 79 -13.72 3.22 -4.20
CA PHE A 79 -13.68 4.60 -3.73
C PHE A 79 -15.02 5.32 -3.99
N GLY A 80 -15.60 5.86 -2.93
CA GLY A 80 -16.90 6.54 -2.95
C GLY A 80 -18.12 5.63 -2.74
N LYS A 81 -17.92 4.31 -2.52
CA LYS A 81 -19.02 3.36 -2.26
C LYS A 81 -19.29 3.08 -0.78
N ALA A 82 -18.55 3.70 0.14
CA ALA A 82 -18.67 3.51 1.59
C ALA A 82 -18.53 2.02 2.04
N GLU A 83 -17.75 1.24 1.29
CA GLU A 83 -17.50 -0.18 1.59
C GLU A 83 -16.47 -0.35 2.72
N TRP A 84 -15.62 0.65 2.98
CA TRP A 84 -14.56 0.68 3.97
C TRP A 84 -14.50 2.04 4.68
N ASP A 85 -13.85 2.08 5.83
CA ASP A 85 -13.67 3.27 6.66
C ASP A 85 -12.29 3.90 6.43
N ILE A 86 -11.26 3.06 6.26
CA ILE A 86 -9.94 3.44 5.74
C ILE A 86 -9.55 2.48 4.61
N ALA A 87 -8.67 2.92 3.73
CA ALA A 87 -8.08 2.05 2.71
C ALA A 87 -6.56 2.08 2.84
N ILE A 88 -5.87 0.94 2.65
CA ILE A 88 -4.42 0.84 2.60
C ILE A 88 -4.02 0.25 1.26
N GLY A 89 -3.30 1.03 0.45
CA GLY A 89 -2.92 0.58 -0.89
C GLY A 89 -2.06 1.59 -1.66
N PRO A 90 -1.79 1.31 -2.94
CA PRO A 90 -1.02 2.21 -3.79
C PRO A 90 -1.63 3.61 -3.85
N ARG A 91 -0.85 4.61 -3.44
CA ARG A 91 -1.29 6.00 -3.41
C ARG A 91 -1.78 6.51 -4.77
N VAL A 92 -1.16 6.03 -5.86
CA VAL A 92 -1.54 6.38 -7.24
C VAL A 92 -2.94 5.87 -7.63
N LEU A 93 -3.50 4.91 -6.88
CA LEU A 93 -4.84 4.38 -7.08
C LEU A 93 -5.90 5.09 -6.22
N ALA A 94 -5.52 5.94 -5.26
CA ALA A 94 -6.46 6.70 -4.44
C ALA A 94 -6.85 8.01 -5.16
N PRO A 95 -8.09 8.16 -5.67
CA PRO A 95 -8.51 9.37 -6.35
C PRO A 95 -8.59 10.55 -5.37
N THR A 96 -7.96 11.67 -5.70
CA THR A 96 -7.86 12.84 -4.81
C THR A 96 -9.18 13.58 -4.62
N ASP A 97 -10.15 13.35 -5.49
CA ASP A 97 -11.53 13.84 -5.36
C ASP A 97 -12.40 12.96 -4.44
N LYS A 98 -11.98 11.71 -4.15
CA LYS A 98 -12.75 10.75 -3.34
C LYS A 98 -12.11 10.39 -2.02
N ALA A 99 -10.79 10.59 -1.86
CA ALA A 99 -10.06 10.23 -0.67
C ALA A 99 -8.92 11.21 -0.33
N ASP A 100 -8.59 11.28 0.96
CA ASP A 100 -7.44 11.98 1.51
C ASP A 100 -6.40 10.96 1.97
N SER A 101 -5.22 10.96 1.35
CA SER A 101 -4.14 10.03 1.67
C SER A 101 -3.20 10.61 2.73
N THR A 102 -2.71 9.74 3.63
CA THR A 102 -1.67 10.04 4.61
C THR A 102 -0.27 10.17 3.96
N ALA A 103 0.76 10.34 4.77
CA ALA A 103 2.14 10.06 4.37
C ALA A 103 2.30 8.58 3.95
N ASN A 104 3.40 8.27 3.26
CA ASN A 104 3.65 6.91 2.79
C ASN A 104 3.96 5.97 3.96
N LEU A 105 3.38 4.79 3.92
CA LEU A 105 3.64 3.69 4.85
C LEU A 105 4.88 2.90 4.47
N TRP A 106 4.94 2.48 3.21
CA TRP A 106 6.10 1.79 2.62
C TRP A 106 6.18 2.07 1.12
N ALA A 107 7.28 1.64 0.52
CA ALA A 107 7.54 1.74 -0.91
C ALA A 107 7.83 0.36 -1.51
N ILE A 108 7.37 0.12 -2.74
CA ILE A 108 7.58 -1.11 -3.48
C ILE A 108 8.33 -0.75 -4.77
N SER A 109 9.50 -1.34 -4.97
CA SER A 109 10.29 -1.13 -6.18
C SER A 109 9.62 -1.75 -7.40
N LEU A 110 9.64 -1.05 -8.53
CA LEU A 110 9.31 -1.59 -9.84
C LEU A 110 10.59 -2.09 -10.48
N VAL A 111 10.66 -3.38 -10.81
CA VAL A 111 11.86 -4.04 -11.30
C VAL A 111 11.61 -4.67 -12.67
N TYR A 112 12.68 -4.82 -13.46
CA TYR A 112 12.65 -5.63 -14.68
C TYR A 112 13.25 -7.01 -14.41
N VAL A 113 12.60 -8.04 -14.92
CA VAL A 113 13.10 -9.42 -15.01
C VAL A 113 13.53 -9.67 -16.45
N ALA A 114 14.82 -9.86 -16.69
CA ALA A 114 15.35 -10.18 -18.00
C ALA A 114 15.19 -11.67 -18.31
N ALA A 115 14.80 -11.99 -19.56
CA ALA A 115 14.71 -13.35 -20.03
C ALA A 115 16.12 -14.02 -20.05
N PRO A 116 16.22 -15.36 -19.90
CA PRO A 116 17.48 -16.07 -19.98
C PRO A 116 18.26 -15.75 -21.26
N GLY A 117 19.56 -15.45 -21.15
CA GLY A 117 20.43 -15.12 -22.29
C GLY A 117 20.19 -13.73 -22.92
N THR A 118 19.38 -12.86 -22.29
CA THR A 118 19.34 -11.43 -22.62
C THR A 118 20.20 -10.65 -21.64
N GLU A 119 20.85 -9.59 -22.10
CA GLU A 119 21.71 -8.75 -21.27
C GLU A 119 21.23 -7.30 -21.27
N PHE A 120 20.85 -6.84 -20.08
CA PHE A 120 20.52 -5.46 -19.80
C PHE A 120 21.38 -5.02 -18.61
N PRO A 121 22.42 -4.20 -18.82
CA PRO A 121 23.33 -3.78 -17.75
C PRO A 121 22.66 -2.87 -16.74
N ASP A 122 21.63 -2.15 -17.14
CA ASP A 122 20.88 -1.20 -16.34
C ASP A 122 19.46 -0.98 -16.88
N ILE A 123 18.68 -0.19 -16.15
CA ILE A 123 17.28 0.15 -16.48
C ILE A 123 17.19 0.91 -17.82
N ALA A 124 18.13 1.81 -18.12
CA ALA A 124 18.10 2.64 -19.32
C ALA A 124 18.30 1.79 -20.60
N SER A 125 18.99 0.65 -20.46
CA SER A 125 19.24 -0.26 -21.59
C SER A 125 18.00 -0.99 -22.07
N VAL A 126 16.89 -0.96 -21.33
CA VAL A 126 15.64 -1.67 -21.67
C VAL A 126 14.80 -0.94 -22.72
N ASP A 127 14.79 0.43 -22.69
CA ASP A 127 14.00 1.19 -23.66
C ASP A 127 14.72 1.34 -25.01
N LYS A 128 14.72 0.28 -25.81
CA LYS A 128 15.33 0.25 -27.15
C LYS A 128 14.36 -0.34 -28.15
N ALA A 129 14.47 0.11 -29.41
CA ALA A 129 13.73 -0.44 -30.52
C ALA A 129 14.02 -1.96 -30.67
N GLY A 130 12.97 -2.74 -30.83
CA GLY A 130 13.02 -4.20 -30.92
C GLY A 130 12.98 -4.93 -29.57
N VAL A 131 13.10 -4.24 -28.43
CA VAL A 131 12.87 -4.82 -27.10
C VAL A 131 11.38 -4.87 -26.81
N ARG A 132 10.91 -6.01 -26.29
CA ARG A 132 9.53 -6.23 -25.85
C ARG A 132 9.49 -6.30 -24.32
N ILE A 133 8.74 -5.40 -23.71
CA ILE A 133 8.57 -5.31 -22.26
C ILE A 133 7.21 -5.89 -21.90
N GLY A 134 7.18 -7.06 -21.26
CA GLY A 134 5.97 -7.61 -20.65
C GLY A 134 5.57 -6.82 -19.42
N THR A 135 4.28 -6.67 -19.17
CA THR A 135 3.77 -6.09 -17.90
C THR A 135 2.33 -6.51 -17.65
N ILE A 136 1.84 -6.27 -16.41
CA ILE A 136 0.46 -6.56 -16.00
C ILE A 136 -0.43 -5.39 -16.41
N ARG A 137 -1.46 -5.65 -17.22
CA ARG A 137 -2.42 -4.65 -17.68
C ARG A 137 -3.05 -3.88 -16.51
N GLY A 138 -2.99 -2.54 -16.55
CA GLY A 138 -3.60 -1.64 -15.58
C GLY A 138 -2.89 -1.57 -14.22
N ALA A 139 -1.82 -2.35 -13.99
CA ALA A 139 -1.00 -2.27 -12.80
C ALA A 139 -0.24 -0.92 -12.71
N PRO A 140 0.25 -0.53 -11.52
CA PRO A 140 1.11 0.64 -11.39
C PRO A 140 2.33 0.61 -12.32
N SER A 141 2.95 -0.57 -12.53
CA SER A 141 4.05 -0.76 -13.49
C SER A 141 3.64 -0.41 -14.92
N ASP A 142 2.47 -0.86 -15.39
CA ASP A 142 1.96 -0.52 -16.73
C ASP A 142 1.78 0.99 -16.92
N ARG A 143 1.29 1.69 -15.89
CA ARG A 143 1.13 3.16 -15.94
C ARG A 143 2.47 3.88 -16.06
N VAL A 144 3.48 3.43 -15.31
CA VAL A 144 4.84 3.98 -15.40
C VAL A 144 5.43 3.69 -16.78
N LEU A 145 5.37 2.45 -17.25
CA LEU A 145 5.90 2.06 -18.55
C LEU A 145 5.23 2.81 -19.70
N THR A 146 3.90 2.94 -19.68
CA THR A 146 3.15 3.68 -20.70
C THR A 146 3.58 5.15 -20.80
N ARG A 147 3.98 5.76 -19.68
CA ARG A 147 4.45 7.16 -19.64
C ARG A 147 5.91 7.29 -20.07
N GLU A 148 6.78 6.40 -19.60
CA GLU A 148 8.23 6.56 -19.70
C GLU A 148 8.84 5.92 -20.97
N ILE A 149 8.34 4.75 -21.41
CA ILE A 149 8.89 4.00 -22.56
C ILE A 149 8.58 4.72 -23.86
N LYS A 150 9.62 4.88 -24.69
CA LYS A 150 9.56 5.62 -25.97
C LYS A 150 9.88 4.75 -27.18
N ALA A 151 10.75 3.73 -27.04
CA ALA A 151 11.28 2.96 -28.16
C ALA A 151 10.90 1.48 -28.10
N ALA A 152 10.82 0.90 -26.90
CA ALA A 152 10.46 -0.51 -26.73
C ALA A 152 8.95 -0.73 -26.88
N GLU A 153 8.57 -1.97 -27.24
CA GLU A 153 7.18 -2.41 -27.33
C GLU A 153 6.68 -2.87 -25.94
N ILE A 154 5.46 -2.51 -25.56
CA ILE A 154 4.84 -2.94 -24.30
C ILE A 154 3.82 -4.05 -24.56
N VAL A 155 4.09 -5.24 -24.04
CA VAL A 155 3.25 -6.45 -24.12
C VAL A 155 2.49 -6.61 -22.79
N ARG A 156 1.15 -6.53 -22.82
CA ARG A 156 0.31 -6.55 -21.61
C ARG A 156 -0.37 -7.88 -21.42
N ILE A 157 -0.16 -8.50 -20.23
CA ILE A 157 -0.90 -9.69 -19.82
C ILE A 157 -1.91 -9.35 -18.72
N PRO A 158 -3.01 -10.10 -18.59
CA PRO A 158 -3.96 -9.90 -17.48
C PRO A 158 -3.32 -10.28 -16.15
N LEU A 159 -3.80 -9.67 -15.06
CA LEU A 159 -3.48 -10.14 -13.71
C LEU A 159 -4.17 -11.49 -13.47
N SER A 160 -3.41 -12.45 -12.95
CA SER A 160 -3.90 -13.79 -12.58
C SER A 160 -3.40 -14.19 -11.19
N PRO A 161 -3.98 -15.21 -10.56
CA PRO A 161 -3.43 -15.79 -9.32
C PRO A 161 -2.03 -16.39 -9.49
N THR A 162 -1.64 -16.74 -10.73
CA THR A 162 -0.36 -17.34 -11.12
C THR A 162 0.57 -16.36 -11.82
N ILE A 163 0.39 -15.06 -11.62
CA ILE A 163 1.04 -13.99 -12.41
C ILE A 163 2.57 -14.11 -12.49
N ALA A 164 3.24 -14.58 -11.45
CA ALA A 164 4.68 -14.78 -11.47
C ALA A 164 5.09 -15.91 -12.43
N ALA A 165 4.31 -17.00 -12.47
CA ALA A 165 4.53 -18.10 -13.43
C ALA A 165 4.18 -17.66 -14.85
N ASP A 166 3.09 -16.89 -15.03
CA ASP A 166 2.68 -16.37 -16.33
C ASP A 166 3.73 -15.41 -16.91
N ALA A 167 4.34 -14.59 -16.07
CA ALA A 167 5.47 -13.72 -16.43
C ALA A 167 6.70 -14.55 -16.83
N ALA A 168 7.02 -15.59 -16.07
CA ALA A 168 8.11 -16.51 -16.41
C ALA A 168 7.85 -17.23 -17.74
N ASP A 169 6.61 -17.65 -18.02
CA ASP A 169 6.22 -18.27 -19.29
C ASP A 169 6.28 -17.31 -20.47
N LEU A 170 5.90 -16.05 -20.27
CA LEU A 170 6.02 -15.00 -21.28
C LEU A 170 7.50 -14.81 -21.70
N LEU A 171 8.41 -14.79 -20.71
CA LEU A 171 9.86 -14.67 -20.92
C LEU A 171 10.45 -15.94 -21.53
N ARG A 172 10.07 -17.13 -21.05
CA ARG A 172 10.51 -18.44 -21.57
C ARG A 172 10.13 -18.63 -23.02
N SER A 173 8.92 -18.24 -23.41
CA SER A 173 8.41 -18.32 -24.77
C SER A 173 8.93 -17.24 -25.71
N ARG A 174 9.80 -16.34 -25.22
CA ARG A 174 10.33 -15.21 -25.99
C ARG A 174 9.27 -14.28 -26.56
N LYS A 175 8.10 -14.20 -25.93
CA LYS A 175 7.07 -13.21 -26.25
C LYS A 175 7.38 -11.84 -25.64
N ALA A 176 8.25 -11.80 -24.65
CA ALA A 176 8.88 -10.59 -24.10
C ALA A 176 10.37 -10.87 -23.81
N ASP A 177 11.18 -9.83 -23.85
CA ASP A 177 12.61 -9.88 -23.57
C ASP A 177 12.91 -9.50 -22.12
N VAL A 178 12.05 -8.65 -21.52
CA VAL A 178 12.01 -8.34 -20.11
C VAL A 178 10.56 -8.30 -19.61
N PHE A 179 10.35 -8.46 -18.31
CA PHE A 179 9.05 -8.27 -17.66
C PHE A 179 9.15 -7.20 -16.57
N GLY A 180 8.37 -6.13 -16.70
CA GLY A 180 8.31 -5.02 -15.75
C GLY A 180 7.12 -5.14 -14.79
N ALA A 181 7.40 -5.30 -13.50
CA ALA A 181 6.38 -5.41 -12.45
C ALA A 181 6.89 -4.86 -11.11
N ASP A 182 6.00 -4.83 -10.12
CA ASP A 182 6.43 -4.64 -8.74
C ASP A 182 7.30 -5.82 -8.26
N SER A 183 8.11 -5.56 -7.25
CA SER A 183 9.08 -6.54 -6.74
C SER A 183 8.44 -7.83 -6.23
N GLY A 184 7.17 -7.78 -5.77
CA GLY A 184 6.42 -8.96 -5.30
C GLY A 184 6.04 -9.92 -6.41
N VAL A 185 6.03 -9.48 -7.66
CA VAL A 185 5.88 -10.32 -8.86
C VAL A 185 7.23 -10.57 -9.51
N GLY A 186 8.08 -9.54 -9.61
CA GLY A 186 9.35 -9.63 -10.33
C GLY A 186 10.32 -10.66 -9.75
N TYR A 187 10.56 -10.65 -8.44
CA TYR A 187 11.46 -11.63 -7.83
C TYR A 187 10.94 -13.07 -7.95
N PRO A 188 9.68 -13.39 -7.60
CA PRO A 188 9.14 -14.73 -7.83
C PRO A 188 9.17 -15.17 -9.30
N ALA A 189 8.94 -14.27 -10.25
CA ALA A 189 9.04 -14.60 -11.67
C ALA A 189 10.49 -14.94 -12.10
N ALA A 190 11.49 -14.21 -11.56
CA ALA A 190 12.89 -14.52 -11.79
C ALA A 190 13.27 -15.88 -11.18
N ASP A 191 12.82 -16.15 -9.95
CA ASP A 191 13.08 -17.41 -9.25
C ASP A 191 12.42 -18.62 -9.96
N ALA A 192 11.26 -18.41 -10.63
CA ALA A 192 10.54 -19.44 -11.38
C ALA A 192 11.14 -19.76 -12.77
N LEU A 193 12.15 -19.01 -13.25
CA LEU A 193 12.74 -19.17 -14.57
C LEU A 193 14.26 -19.24 -14.49
N THR A 194 14.81 -20.45 -14.60
CA THR A 194 16.27 -20.65 -14.59
C THR A 194 16.97 -19.79 -15.64
N GLY A 195 17.96 -19.01 -15.20
CA GLY A 195 18.72 -18.09 -16.05
C GLY A 195 18.07 -16.71 -16.24
N ALA A 196 16.87 -16.48 -15.74
CA ALA A 196 16.31 -15.13 -15.64
C ALA A 196 17.06 -14.32 -14.56
N ARG A 197 17.10 -13.00 -14.72
CA ARG A 197 17.82 -12.10 -13.80
C ARG A 197 17.02 -10.81 -13.58
N ILE A 198 17.12 -10.26 -12.37
CA ILE A 198 16.67 -8.89 -12.14
C ILE A 198 17.67 -7.93 -12.78
N VAL A 199 17.18 -7.03 -13.62
CA VAL A 199 18.00 -5.94 -14.17
C VAL A 199 18.40 -4.99 -13.03
N PRO A 200 19.68 -4.61 -12.91
CA PRO A 200 20.14 -3.73 -11.83
C PRO A 200 19.39 -2.40 -11.79
N GLY A 201 18.90 -2.02 -10.61
CA GLY A 201 18.13 -0.81 -10.36
C GLY A 201 16.62 -1.05 -10.31
N ALA A 202 15.87 0.04 -10.25
CA ALA A 202 14.41 0.06 -10.29
C ALA A 202 13.94 1.13 -11.29
N PHE A 203 12.94 0.80 -12.13
CA PHE A 203 12.40 1.75 -13.10
C PHE A 203 11.31 2.65 -12.51
N GLY A 204 10.97 2.45 -11.25
CA GLY A 204 9.99 3.26 -10.52
C GLY A 204 9.73 2.72 -9.13
N THR A 205 8.82 3.39 -8.45
CA THR A 205 8.42 3.03 -7.08
C THR A 205 6.92 3.20 -6.93
N VAL A 206 6.27 2.24 -6.31
CA VAL A 206 4.88 2.33 -5.87
C VAL A 206 4.87 2.72 -4.41
N LEU A 207 4.37 3.91 -4.11
CA LEU A 207 4.18 4.39 -2.75
C LEU A 207 2.85 3.89 -2.22
N VAL A 208 2.86 3.25 -1.04
CA VAL A 208 1.66 2.77 -0.35
C VAL A 208 1.35 3.71 0.81
N ALA A 209 0.09 4.08 0.94
CA ALA A 209 -0.42 4.97 1.97
C ALA A 209 -1.75 4.46 2.53
N ALA A 210 -2.13 4.96 3.69
CA ALA A 210 -3.52 4.86 4.14
C ALA A 210 -4.32 6.05 3.57
N ALA A 211 -5.62 5.86 3.40
CA ALA A 211 -6.54 6.89 2.93
C ALA A 211 -7.86 6.86 3.69
N LEU A 212 -8.43 8.04 3.89
CA LEU A 212 -9.78 8.23 4.40
C LEU A 212 -10.72 8.65 3.25
N PRO A 213 -11.99 8.27 3.26
CA PRO A 213 -12.98 8.86 2.36
C PRO A 213 -13.03 10.39 2.54
N LYS A 214 -13.30 11.12 1.45
CA LYS A 214 -13.55 12.57 1.54
C LYS A 214 -14.69 12.90 2.49
N GLY A 215 -14.61 14.11 3.09
CA GLY A 215 -15.61 14.60 4.04
C GLY A 215 -15.34 14.24 5.51
N ARG A 216 -14.27 13.52 5.80
CA ARG A 216 -13.81 13.33 7.18
C ARG A 216 -13.19 14.62 7.73
N SER A 217 -13.33 14.86 9.03
CA SER A 217 -12.79 16.06 9.66
C SER A 217 -11.26 16.15 9.54
N PRO A 218 -10.68 17.36 9.54
CA PRO A 218 -9.22 17.52 9.61
C PRO A 218 -8.59 16.82 10.82
N ALA A 219 -9.31 16.74 11.93
CA ALA A 219 -8.85 16.07 13.13
C ALA A 219 -8.81 14.54 12.95
N ALA A 220 -9.77 13.93 12.25
CA ALA A 220 -9.74 12.51 11.90
C ALA A 220 -8.59 12.19 10.93
N GLN A 221 -8.35 13.07 9.95
CA GLN A 221 -7.22 12.96 9.04
C GLN A 221 -5.88 13.03 9.80
N ALA A 222 -5.72 13.98 10.72
CA ALA A 222 -4.54 14.11 11.57
C ALA A 222 -4.33 12.89 12.48
N LEU A 223 -5.40 12.35 13.06
CA LEU A 223 -5.34 11.14 13.88
C LEU A 223 -4.84 9.94 13.06
N LEU A 224 -5.41 9.67 11.87
CA LEU A 224 -4.94 8.60 11.02
C LEU A 224 -3.49 8.80 10.59
N ALA A 225 -3.09 10.02 10.23
CA ALA A 225 -1.70 10.34 9.88
C ALA A 225 -0.73 10.05 11.04
N THR A 226 -1.11 10.39 12.28
CA THR A 226 -0.33 10.07 13.48
C THR A 226 -0.19 8.56 13.68
N LEU A 227 -1.28 7.80 13.56
CA LEU A 227 -1.26 6.34 13.72
C LEU A 227 -0.42 5.64 12.64
N VAL A 228 -0.47 6.14 11.41
CA VAL A 228 0.38 5.69 10.29
C VAL A 228 1.86 5.93 10.61
N GLU A 229 2.20 7.11 11.11
CA GLU A 229 3.59 7.42 11.47
C GLU A 229 4.06 6.58 12.66
N GLU A 230 3.23 6.37 13.68
CA GLU A 230 3.53 5.45 14.78
C GLU A 230 3.76 4.02 14.27
N ALA A 231 2.95 3.52 13.32
CA ALA A 231 3.13 2.18 12.75
C ALA A 231 4.51 2.04 12.07
N ARG A 232 4.98 3.09 11.41
CA ARG A 232 6.35 3.14 10.83
C ARG A 232 7.42 3.16 11.91
N GLN A 233 7.33 4.08 12.86
CA GLN A 233 8.34 4.29 13.91
C GLN A 233 8.48 3.10 14.87
N THR A 234 7.38 2.40 15.16
CA THR A 234 7.39 1.19 16.01
C THR A 234 7.86 -0.07 15.26
N GLY A 235 8.14 0.05 13.96
CA GLY A 235 8.65 -1.03 13.13
C GLY A 235 7.60 -2.08 12.75
N VAL A 236 6.30 -1.80 12.89
CA VAL A 236 5.23 -2.71 12.46
C VAL A 236 5.32 -3.02 10.98
N VAL A 237 5.56 -1.99 10.16
CA VAL A 237 5.74 -2.13 8.70
C VAL A 237 6.95 -2.99 8.40
N GLN A 238 8.12 -2.68 8.98
CA GLN A 238 9.35 -3.41 8.72
C GLN A 238 9.25 -4.88 9.13
N LYS A 239 8.68 -5.16 10.31
CA LYS A 239 8.44 -6.53 10.78
C LYS A 239 7.55 -7.33 9.83
N ALA A 240 6.52 -6.69 9.24
CA ALA A 240 5.64 -7.34 8.28
C ALA A 240 6.38 -7.66 6.96
N ILE A 241 7.22 -6.76 6.47
CA ILE A 241 8.08 -6.95 5.30
C ILE A 241 9.04 -8.12 5.53
N ASP A 242 9.75 -8.11 6.66
CA ASP A 242 10.74 -9.13 7.03
C ASP A 242 10.09 -10.52 7.21
N ALA A 243 8.95 -10.58 7.90
CA ALA A 243 8.21 -11.82 8.13
C ALA A 243 7.73 -12.49 6.83
N LYS A 244 7.55 -11.73 5.76
CA LYS A 244 7.17 -12.22 4.43
C LYS A 244 8.37 -12.41 3.49
N GLY A 245 9.58 -12.06 3.92
CA GLY A 245 10.79 -12.15 3.09
C GLY A 245 10.72 -11.29 1.82
N LEU A 246 10.02 -10.14 1.86
CA LEU A 246 9.76 -9.33 0.69
C LEU A 246 11.02 -8.58 0.26
N LYS A 247 11.47 -8.81 -0.98
CA LYS A 247 12.59 -8.10 -1.60
C LYS A 247 12.07 -6.85 -2.33
N GLY A 248 12.87 -5.75 -2.31
CA GLY A 248 12.52 -4.50 -3.00
C GLY A 248 11.29 -3.79 -2.41
N VAL A 249 11.02 -4.01 -1.12
CA VAL A 249 10.00 -3.32 -0.31
C VAL A 249 10.72 -2.67 0.88
N ASN A 250 10.47 -1.38 1.12
CA ASN A 250 11.13 -0.56 2.16
C ASN A 250 10.24 0.58 2.67
#